data_0b963ebc6421ab7e7a69bd6cb3a8c88d
#
_entry.id   0b963ebc6421ab7e7a69bd6cb3a8c88d
#
_cell.length_a   1.000
_cell.length_b   1.000
_cell.length_c   1.000
_cell.angle_alpha   90.00
_cell.angle_beta   90.00
_cell.angle_gamma   90.00
#
_symmetry.space_group_name_H-M   'P 1'
#
loop_
_entity.id
_entity.type
_entity.pdbx_description
1 polymer ?
#
loop_
_entity_poly.entity_id
_entity_poly.type
_entity_poly.pdbx_seq_one_letter_code
_entity_poly.pdbx_strand_id
1 'polypeptide(L)'
;MVVARNWRSAGAEVDLIVQKEDRVRFVEVKVRRREGPLSDEAVGPAQRRRITRAAECWLDSHPGIREACVTIAWVNLADDTVRWLDNAFDG
;
A
#
# COMPACT_ATOMS: atom_id res chain seq x y z
N MET A 1 13.99 -0.76 -2.97
CA MET A 1 13.92 -1.39 -4.30
C MET A 1 12.54 -1.98 -4.53
N VAL A 2 11.99 -1.75 -5.69
CA VAL A 2 10.71 -2.35 -6.06
C VAL A 2 10.94 -3.82 -6.39
N VAL A 3 10.26 -4.72 -5.68
CA VAL A 3 10.39 -6.15 -5.89
C VAL A 3 9.20 -6.76 -6.61
N ALA A 4 8.08 -6.06 -6.63
CA ALA A 4 6.91 -6.49 -7.39
C ALA A 4 6.03 -5.29 -7.75
N ARG A 5 5.31 -5.42 -8.87
CA ARG A 5 4.32 -4.44 -9.32
C ARG A 5 3.04 -5.19 -9.63
N ASN A 6 1.92 -4.60 -9.27
CA ASN A 6 0.59 -5.18 -9.52
C ASN A 6 0.53 -6.65 -9.10
N TRP A 7 1.05 -6.92 -7.90
CA TRP A 7 1.12 -8.27 -7.38
C TRP A 7 -0.26 -8.72 -6.90
N ARG A 8 -0.64 -9.93 -7.27
CA ARG A 8 -1.97 -10.46 -6.95
C ARG A 8 -1.88 -11.77 -6.20
N SER A 9 -2.71 -11.92 -5.19
CA SER A 9 -2.87 -13.16 -4.47
C SER A 9 -4.18 -13.12 -3.68
N ALA A 10 -4.82 -14.29 -3.54
CA ALA A 10 -6.04 -14.44 -2.73
C ALA A 10 -7.14 -13.45 -3.13
N GLY A 11 -7.26 -13.13 -4.41
CA GLY A 11 -8.29 -12.22 -4.91
C GLY A 11 -8.01 -10.75 -4.65
N ALA A 12 -6.82 -10.41 -4.21
CA ALA A 12 -6.42 -9.03 -3.94
C ALA A 12 -5.20 -8.64 -4.75
N GLU A 13 -4.98 -7.35 -4.91
CA GLU A 13 -3.85 -6.80 -5.62
C GLU A 13 -3.16 -5.75 -4.77
N VAL A 14 -1.82 -5.77 -4.79
CA VAL A 14 -0.98 -4.71 -4.20
C VAL A 14 -0.27 -4.03 -5.36
N ASP A 15 -0.39 -2.70 -5.44
CA ASP A 15 0.16 -1.95 -6.57
C ASP A 15 1.68 -2.04 -6.65
N LEU A 16 2.34 -1.90 -5.52
CA LEU A 16 3.80 -1.99 -5.45
C LEU A 16 4.21 -2.70 -4.16
N ILE A 17 5.25 -3.52 -4.26
CA ILE A 17 5.93 -4.06 -3.09
C ILE A 17 7.36 -3.55 -3.14
N VAL A 18 7.76 -2.83 -2.12
CA VAL A 18 9.08 -2.21 -2.00
C VAL A 18 9.81 -2.81 -0.83
N GLN A 19 11.01 -3.30 -1.06
CA GLN A 19 11.81 -3.96 -0.02
C GLN A 19 13.16 -3.28 0.12
N LYS A 20 13.57 -3.10 1.36
CA LYS A 20 14.93 -2.68 1.71
C LYS A 20 15.39 -3.56 2.86
N GLU A 21 16.37 -4.43 2.57
CA GLU A 21 16.88 -5.40 3.54
C GLU A 21 15.75 -6.30 4.06
N ASP A 22 15.48 -6.30 5.36
CA ASP A 22 14.44 -7.10 5.98
C ASP A 22 13.14 -6.32 6.22
N ARG A 23 12.99 -5.17 5.55
CA ARG A 23 11.80 -4.32 5.64
C ARG A 23 11.06 -4.30 4.32
N VAL A 24 9.74 -4.33 4.38
CA VAL A 24 8.91 -4.30 3.19
C VAL A 24 7.75 -3.31 3.37
N ARG A 25 7.40 -2.63 2.29
CA ARG A 25 6.21 -1.80 2.21
C ARG A 25 5.31 -2.32 1.11
N PHE A 26 4.04 -2.49 1.46
CA PHE A 26 3.00 -2.81 0.51
C PHE A 26 2.30 -1.50 0.19
N VAL A 27 2.46 -1.02 -1.03
CA VAL A 27 2.03 0.32 -1.43
C VAL A 27 0.77 0.23 -2.26
N GLU A 28 -0.26 0.92 -1.82
CA GLU A 28 -1.50 1.14 -2.57
C GLU A 28 -1.46 2.56 -3.10
N VAL A 29 -1.62 2.72 -4.40
CA VAL A 29 -1.59 4.03 -5.04
C VAL A 29 -3.03 4.52 -5.24
N LYS A 30 -3.33 5.70 -4.71
CA LYS A 30 -4.61 6.37 -4.90
C LYS A 30 -4.37 7.65 -5.68
N VAL A 31 -5.17 7.86 -6.71
CA VAL A 31 -5.04 9.03 -7.57
C VAL A 31 -6.27 9.91 -7.40
N ARG A 32 -6.04 11.21 -7.24
CA ARG A 32 -7.13 12.18 -7.21
C ARG A 32 -6.79 13.35 -8.13
N ARG A 33 -7.82 14.08 -8.55
CA ARG A 33 -7.69 15.21 -9.46
C ARG A 33 -8.36 16.46 -8.93
N ARG A 34 -8.59 16.53 -7.61
CA ARG A 34 -9.26 17.66 -6.97
C ARG A 34 -8.31 18.39 -6.06
N GLU A 35 -8.54 19.67 -5.90
CA GLU A 35 -7.89 20.45 -4.87
C GLU A 35 -8.62 20.24 -3.54
N GLY A 36 -7.90 20.46 -2.45
CA GLY A 36 -8.46 20.39 -1.12
C GLY A 36 -7.88 19.26 -0.28
N PRO A 37 -8.34 19.12 0.95
CA PRO A 37 -7.80 18.14 1.89
C PRO A 37 -8.13 16.69 1.48
N LEU A 38 -7.27 15.77 1.88
CA LEU A 38 -7.42 14.35 1.58
C LEU A 38 -8.32 13.61 2.56
N SER A 39 -8.98 14.31 3.46
CA SER A 39 -9.62 13.74 4.64
C SER A 39 -10.72 12.72 4.37
N ASP A 40 -11.35 12.78 3.20
CA ASP A 40 -12.53 11.96 2.94
C ASP A 40 -12.23 10.69 2.14
N GLU A 41 -10.96 10.43 1.88
CA GLU A 41 -10.60 9.35 0.98
C GLU A 41 -9.98 8.17 1.72
N ALA A 42 -10.64 7.77 2.79
CA ALA A 42 -10.19 6.61 3.56
C ALA A 42 -10.34 5.33 2.76
N VAL A 43 -9.43 4.41 2.98
CA VAL A 43 -9.51 3.07 2.42
C VAL A 43 -10.61 2.31 3.17
N GLY A 44 -11.58 1.76 2.44
CA GLY A 44 -12.70 1.05 3.04
C GLY A 44 -12.30 -0.26 3.69
N PRO A 45 -13.13 -0.78 4.62
CA PRO A 45 -12.81 -2.00 5.35
C PRO A 45 -12.58 -3.22 4.46
N ALA A 46 -13.35 -3.37 3.39
CA ALA A 46 -13.19 -4.49 2.46
C ALA A 46 -11.85 -4.42 1.73
N GLN A 47 -11.44 -3.23 1.31
CA GLN A 47 -10.16 -3.04 0.65
C GLN A 47 -9.00 -3.28 1.61
N ARG A 48 -9.12 -2.81 2.85
CA ARG A 48 -8.13 -3.07 3.89
C ARG A 48 -7.91 -4.56 4.10
N ARG A 49 -8.99 -5.33 4.20
CA ARG A 49 -8.91 -6.77 4.38
C ARG A 49 -8.23 -7.45 3.20
N ARG A 50 -8.53 -7.01 1.99
CA ARG A 50 -7.94 -7.59 0.78
C ARG A 50 -6.45 -7.33 0.71
N ILE A 51 -6.03 -6.10 0.99
CA ILE A 51 -4.62 -5.73 0.96
C ILE A 51 -3.86 -6.48 2.06
N THR A 52 -4.44 -6.56 3.26
CA THR A 52 -3.82 -7.28 4.37
C THR A 52 -3.64 -8.76 4.03
N ARG A 53 -4.65 -9.37 3.42
CA ARG A 53 -4.56 -10.77 3.01
C ARG A 53 -3.48 -10.99 1.96
N ALA A 54 -3.41 -10.11 0.97
CA ALA A 54 -2.37 -10.19 -0.05
C ALA A 54 -0.97 -10.04 0.57
N ALA A 55 -0.82 -9.09 1.50
CA ALA A 55 0.43 -8.87 2.21
C ALA A 55 0.85 -10.11 3.01
N GLU A 56 -0.09 -10.73 3.71
CA GLU A 56 0.18 -11.94 4.46
C GLU A 56 0.64 -13.08 3.56
N CYS A 57 0.00 -13.24 2.40
CA CYS A 57 0.42 -14.25 1.43
C CYS A 57 1.86 -14.03 0.96
N TRP A 58 2.21 -12.78 0.68
CA TRP A 58 3.57 -12.47 0.25
C TRP A 58 4.57 -12.75 1.37
N LEU A 59 4.23 -12.37 2.60
CA LEU A 59 5.10 -12.57 3.75
C LEU A 59 5.31 -14.05 4.06
N ASP A 60 4.32 -14.89 3.82
CA ASP A 60 4.45 -16.33 4.03
C ASP A 60 5.57 -16.96 3.21
N SER A 61 5.84 -16.41 2.04
CA SER A 61 6.93 -16.89 1.20
C SER A 61 8.24 -16.10 1.38
N HIS A 62 8.27 -15.17 2.33
CA HIS A 62 9.45 -14.33 2.59
C HIS A 62 9.76 -14.26 4.08
N PRO A 63 10.14 -15.38 4.71
CA PRO A 63 10.28 -15.45 6.18
C PRO A 63 11.40 -14.59 6.75
N GLY A 64 12.30 -14.06 5.91
CA GLY A 64 13.35 -13.17 6.37
C GLY A 64 12.93 -11.74 6.65
N ILE A 65 11.70 -11.38 6.31
CA ILE A 65 11.20 -10.03 6.55
C ILE A 65 10.86 -9.85 8.03
N ARG A 66 11.38 -8.79 8.63
CA ARG A 66 11.16 -8.48 10.04
C ARG A 66 10.20 -7.32 10.27
N GLU A 67 10.11 -6.41 9.32
CA GLU A 67 9.20 -5.28 9.42
C GLU A 67 8.39 -5.16 8.14
N ALA A 68 7.09 -5.00 8.28
CA ALA A 68 6.18 -4.83 7.16
C ALA A 68 5.18 -3.74 7.50
N CYS A 69 4.87 -2.90 6.53
CA CYS A 69 3.80 -1.92 6.69
C CYS A 69 3.04 -1.76 5.38
N VAL A 70 1.81 -1.27 5.50
CA VAL A 70 1.00 -0.88 4.36
C VAL A 70 1.05 0.64 4.24
N THR A 71 1.40 1.11 3.06
CA THR A 71 1.54 2.53 2.77
C THR A 71 0.53 2.92 1.70
N ILE A 72 -0.18 4.01 1.92
CA ILE A 72 -1.03 4.60 0.90
C ILE A 72 -0.27 5.77 0.28
N ALA A 73 -0.09 5.75 -1.03
CA ALA A 73 0.49 6.85 -1.78
C ALA A 73 -0.64 7.62 -2.45
N TRP A 74 -0.93 8.81 -1.95
CA TRP A 74 -1.94 9.70 -2.51
C TRP A 74 -1.29 10.59 -3.56
N VAL A 75 -1.61 10.36 -4.82
CA VAL A 75 -1.12 11.16 -5.94
C VAL A 75 -2.20 12.15 -6.31
N ASN A 76 -1.89 13.45 -6.24
CA ASN A 76 -2.82 14.49 -6.64
C ASN A 76 -2.36 15.10 -7.95
N LEU A 77 -3.13 14.86 -9.01
CA LEU A 77 -2.80 15.36 -10.34
C LEU A 77 -3.15 16.83 -10.52
N ALA A 78 -3.93 17.41 -9.61
CA ALA A 78 -4.28 18.83 -9.70
C ALA A 78 -3.08 19.73 -9.35
N ASP A 79 -2.21 19.27 -8.45
CA ASP A 79 -1.07 20.07 -7.97
C ASP A 79 0.27 19.32 -8.05
N ASP A 80 0.29 18.15 -8.70
CA ASP A 80 1.49 17.33 -8.87
C ASP A 80 2.17 16.95 -7.55
N THR A 81 1.38 16.68 -6.53
CA THR A 81 1.91 16.26 -5.23
C THR A 81 1.68 14.78 -4.98
N VAL A 82 2.56 14.20 -4.16
CA VAL A 82 2.41 12.84 -3.65
C VAL A 82 2.50 12.89 -2.14
N ARG A 83 1.53 12.30 -1.49
CA ARG A 83 1.50 12.22 -0.03
C ARG A 83 1.53 10.76 0.39
N TRP A 84 2.44 10.44 1.29
CA TRP A 84 2.65 9.09 1.79
C TRP A 84 2.05 8.94 3.17
N LEU A 85 1.28 7.89 3.36
CA LEU A 85 0.70 7.56 4.66
C LEU A 85 1.15 6.16 5.03
N ASP A 86 2.19 6.09 5.86
CA ASP A 86 2.71 4.82 6.36
C ASP A 86 1.81 4.28 7.47
N ASN A 87 1.79 2.95 7.60
CA ASN A 87 1.00 2.25 8.61
C ASN A 87 -0.47 2.64 8.54
N ALA A 88 -0.99 2.73 7.31
CA ALA A 88 -2.33 3.22 7.05
C ALA A 88 -3.41 2.39 7.72
N PHE A 89 -3.11 1.14 8.09
CA PHE A 89 -4.06 0.20 8.67
C PHE A 89 -3.79 -0.08 10.15
N ASP A 90 -2.84 0.61 10.73
CA ASP A 90 -2.63 0.53 12.17
C ASP A 90 -3.72 1.32 12.86
N GLY A 91 -4.41 0.68 13.69
CA GLY A 91 -5.49 1.38 14.33
C GLY A 91 -5.79 0.85 15.66
#